data_4b83ebfc596c5218d1cdb3c9a18b70d3
#
_entry.id   4b83ebfc596c5218d1cdb3c9a18b70d3
#
_cell.length_a   1.000
_cell.length_b   1.000
_cell.length_c   1.000
_cell.angle_alpha   90.00
_cell.angle_beta   90.00
_cell.angle_gamma   90.00
#
_symmetry.space_group_name_H-M   'P 1'
#
loop_
_entity.id
_entity.type
_entity.pdbx_description
1 polymer ?
#
loop_
_entity_poly.entity_id
_entity_poly.type
_entity_poly.pdbx_seq_one_letter_code
_entity_poly.pdbx_strand_id
1 'polypeptide(L)'
;MRINMDNWSREIIEAKDRRYLPVLYFPCVPLTEYTVAETIHDGKKMAQAMKASIDRFPEMIGAMTGMDLAVDTECFGAKVRFPENAVPAVEHAVIEKADEVADLQVPDAHSGRVDIFLDAVVEAEKLITDRPTFGGQLGPFSLAANIMQMDKAMMAVITNKAEMHQLVEKATEFLIERAKAYKEIGANGIFLAEPTAGILSPKMAAEFSDQYVKRIVDAVQDEYFYVILHDCGSVTKMTEGMYGTGAKGFHFGNAVDMGVICEKMPQDVLVFGNLAPADLYSKGPDEIKAMTAELLEKTRQYPHFVLSTGCDVPPEVKLENIDAMIEALNEFNQTV
;
A
#
# COMPACT_ATOMS: atom_id res chain seq x y z
N MET A 1 -2.76 -13.99 17.49
CA MET A 1 -3.78 -13.29 18.34
C MET A 1 -4.32 -12.14 17.53
N ARG A 2 -5.63 -11.98 17.41
CA ARG A 2 -6.23 -10.92 16.57
C ARG A 2 -6.07 -9.58 17.28
N ILE A 3 -5.33 -8.65 16.69
CA ILE A 3 -5.07 -7.32 17.25
C ILE A 3 -6.31 -6.44 17.00
N ASN A 4 -6.76 -5.73 18.03
CA ASN A 4 -7.82 -4.72 17.88
C ASN A 4 -7.18 -3.46 17.26
N MET A 5 -7.56 -3.15 16.02
CA MET A 5 -6.96 -2.08 15.23
C MET A 5 -7.40 -0.68 15.68
N ASP A 6 -8.59 -0.55 16.28
CA ASP A 6 -9.02 0.73 16.88
C ASP A 6 -8.15 1.08 18.09
N ASN A 7 -7.78 0.08 18.90
CA ASN A 7 -6.83 0.29 20.00
C ASN A 7 -5.43 0.60 19.48
N TRP A 8 -4.94 -0.17 18.50
CA TRP A 8 -3.64 0.06 17.87
C TRP A 8 -3.52 1.47 17.28
N SER A 9 -4.54 1.92 16.54
CA SER A 9 -4.56 3.27 15.98
C SER A 9 -4.57 4.35 17.07
N ARG A 10 -5.41 4.19 18.10
CA ARG A 10 -5.50 5.11 19.22
C ARG A 10 -4.17 5.19 19.99
N GLU A 11 -3.52 4.06 20.28
CA GLU A 11 -2.21 4.03 20.95
C GLU A 11 -1.14 4.76 20.18
N ILE A 12 -1.18 4.71 18.83
CA ILE A 12 -0.26 5.47 17.98
C ILE A 12 -0.54 6.97 18.07
N ILE A 13 -1.81 7.39 18.00
CA ILE A 13 -2.20 8.81 18.02
C ILE A 13 -1.92 9.42 19.41
N GLU A 14 -2.15 8.67 20.48
CA GLU A 14 -1.94 9.11 21.87
C GLU A 14 -0.47 9.00 22.33
N ALA A 15 0.38 8.30 21.54
CA ALA A 15 1.78 8.14 21.90
C ALA A 15 2.51 9.49 21.90
N LYS A 16 3.37 9.69 22.91
CA LYS A 16 4.29 10.83 22.95
C LYS A 16 5.29 10.73 21.78
N ASP A 17 5.86 9.54 21.61
CA ASP A 17 6.86 9.27 20.59
C ASP A 17 6.24 9.01 19.23
N ARG A 18 6.77 9.63 18.19
CA ARG A 18 6.41 9.36 16.81
C ARG A 18 6.74 7.90 16.44
N ARG A 19 5.86 7.28 15.68
CA ARG A 19 5.99 5.92 15.18
C ARG A 19 6.35 5.91 13.70
N TYR A 20 6.79 4.75 13.19
CA TYR A 20 7.09 4.57 11.78
C TYR A 20 6.60 3.23 11.23
N LEU A 21 6.17 3.28 9.96
CA LEU A 21 5.76 2.12 9.18
C LEU A 21 6.11 2.36 7.69
N PRO A 22 7.36 2.18 7.28
CA PRO A 22 7.73 2.26 5.86
C PRO A 22 7.22 1.04 5.09
N VAL A 23 6.96 1.22 3.80
CA VAL A 23 6.66 0.10 2.89
C VAL A 23 7.99 -0.58 2.53
N LEU A 24 8.44 -1.45 3.43
CA LEU A 24 9.82 -1.94 3.47
C LEU A 24 9.86 -3.48 3.46
N TYR A 25 9.45 -4.09 2.36
CA TYR A 25 9.59 -5.53 2.17
C TYR A 25 10.81 -5.89 1.31
N PHE A 26 10.86 -5.39 0.09
CA PHE A 26 11.85 -5.81 -0.91
C PHE A 26 13.31 -5.55 -0.52
N PRO A 27 13.70 -4.41 0.09
CA PRO A 27 15.08 -4.21 0.54
C PRO A 27 15.52 -5.16 1.66
N CYS A 28 14.57 -5.80 2.35
CA CYS A 28 14.86 -6.76 3.41
C CYS A 28 14.96 -8.21 2.92
N VAL A 29 14.56 -8.50 1.68
CA VAL A 29 14.72 -9.84 1.08
C VAL A 29 16.18 -10.32 1.11
N PRO A 30 17.20 -9.48 0.81
CA PRO A 30 18.61 -9.89 0.92
C PRO A 30 19.10 -10.21 2.33
N LEU A 31 18.32 -9.92 3.38
CA LEU A 31 18.62 -10.39 4.75
C LEU A 31 18.32 -11.89 4.93
N THR A 32 17.66 -12.49 3.97
CA THR A 32 17.40 -13.92 3.86
C THR A 32 18.32 -14.56 2.84
N GLU A 33 18.21 -15.87 2.66
CA GLU A 33 18.93 -16.61 1.60
C GLU A 33 18.18 -16.62 0.26
N TYR A 34 17.06 -15.85 0.15
CA TYR A 34 16.15 -15.92 -0.99
C TYR A 34 16.30 -14.74 -1.94
N THR A 35 15.91 -14.97 -3.20
CA THR A 35 15.69 -13.91 -4.19
C THR A 35 14.26 -13.36 -4.09
N VAL A 36 14.02 -12.18 -4.66
CA VAL A 36 12.67 -11.63 -4.77
C VAL A 36 11.74 -12.62 -5.48
N ALA A 37 12.19 -13.19 -6.61
CA ALA A 37 11.41 -14.15 -7.38
C ALA A 37 11.00 -15.38 -6.55
N GLU A 38 11.88 -15.87 -5.68
CA GLU A 38 11.56 -17.00 -4.80
C GLU A 38 10.51 -16.63 -3.75
N THR A 39 10.64 -15.45 -3.12
CA THR A 39 9.72 -15.04 -2.06
C THR A 39 8.31 -14.77 -2.56
N ILE A 40 8.14 -14.25 -3.77
CA ILE A 40 6.82 -13.97 -4.36
C ILE A 40 6.13 -15.22 -4.94
N HIS A 41 6.82 -16.38 -4.93
CA HIS A 41 6.26 -17.67 -5.34
C HIS A 41 6.17 -18.69 -4.19
N ASP A 42 6.51 -18.29 -2.95
CA ASP A 42 6.48 -19.17 -1.78
C ASP A 42 6.09 -18.37 -0.53
N GLY A 43 4.89 -18.63 0.01
CA GLY A 43 4.36 -17.93 1.17
C GLY A 43 5.23 -18.05 2.42
N LYS A 44 5.89 -19.19 2.64
CA LYS A 44 6.81 -19.36 3.78
C LYS A 44 8.08 -18.52 3.63
N LYS A 45 8.66 -18.49 2.43
CA LYS A 45 9.80 -17.63 2.14
C LYS A 45 9.44 -16.15 2.28
N MET A 46 8.25 -15.75 1.80
CA MET A 46 7.74 -14.40 1.99
C MET A 46 7.58 -14.06 3.47
N ALA A 47 6.99 -14.94 4.28
CA ALA A 47 6.85 -14.75 5.72
C ALA A 47 8.21 -14.60 6.44
N GLN A 48 9.23 -15.35 6.01
CA GLN A 48 10.58 -15.22 6.54
C GLN A 48 11.21 -13.86 6.18
N ALA A 49 10.97 -13.34 4.98
CA ALA A 49 11.42 -12.00 4.60
C ALA A 49 10.67 -10.90 5.38
N MET A 50 9.35 -11.07 5.61
CA MET A 50 8.58 -10.20 6.52
C MET A 50 9.18 -10.22 7.92
N LYS A 51 9.52 -11.40 8.46
CA LYS A 51 10.16 -11.52 9.77
C LYS A 51 11.54 -10.86 9.80
N ALA A 52 12.35 -11.04 8.76
CA ALA A 52 13.67 -10.41 8.64
C ALA A 52 13.59 -8.87 8.65
N SER A 53 12.55 -8.29 8.03
CA SER A 53 12.32 -6.84 8.11
C SER A 53 12.02 -6.36 9.54
N ILE A 54 11.20 -7.11 10.28
CA ILE A 54 10.87 -6.81 11.68
C ILE A 54 12.09 -7.03 12.60
N ASP A 55 12.88 -8.08 12.38
CA ASP A 55 14.09 -8.33 13.17
C ASP A 55 15.14 -7.22 12.96
N ARG A 56 15.24 -6.70 11.74
CA ARG A 56 16.15 -5.61 11.40
C ARG A 56 15.67 -4.26 11.94
N PHE A 57 14.34 -4.04 11.96
CA PHE A 57 13.69 -2.80 12.38
C PHE A 57 12.61 -3.07 13.44
N PRO A 58 13.00 -3.42 14.67
CA PRO A 58 12.11 -3.98 15.68
C PRO A 58 11.04 -3.02 16.22
N GLU A 59 11.18 -1.71 16.01
CA GLU A 59 10.20 -0.71 16.43
C GLU A 59 9.17 -0.36 15.34
N MET A 60 9.25 -1.00 14.19
CA MET A 60 8.26 -0.85 13.11
C MET A 60 6.90 -1.35 13.60
N ILE A 61 5.84 -0.52 13.47
CA ILE A 61 4.54 -0.78 14.11
C ILE A 61 3.65 -1.79 13.41
N GLY A 62 4.11 -2.40 12.33
CA GLY A 62 3.40 -3.44 11.59
C GLY A 62 4.32 -4.16 10.62
N ALA A 63 3.89 -5.28 10.11
CA ALA A 63 4.54 -6.04 9.05
C ALA A 63 3.63 -6.13 7.83
N MET A 64 4.19 -6.20 6.62
CA MET A 64 3.40 -6.30 5.39
C MET A 64 4.02 -7.28 4.41
N THR A 65 3.18 -7.86 3.58
CA THR A 65 3.62 -8.66 2.43
C THR A 65 4.37 -7.78 1.41
N GLY A 66 5.09 -8.39 0.49
CA GLY A 66 5.59 -7.65 -0.68
C GLY A 66 4.45 -6.96 -1.43
N MET A 67 4.69 -5.71 -1.85
CA MET A 67 3.71 -4.93 -2.63
C MET A 67 3.83 -5.30 -4.13
N ASP A 68 3.59 -6.57 -4.44
CA ASP A 68 3.52 -7.04 -5.81
C ASP A 68 2.14 -6.75 -6.41
N LEU A 69 2.01 -5.59 -7.01
CA LEU A 69 0.76 -5.12 -7.59
C LEU A 69 0.40 -5.82 -8.92
N ALA A 70 1.29 -6.67 -9.46
CA ALA A 70 1.00 -7.46 -10.64
C ALA A 70 0.08 -8.66 -10.34
N VAL A 71 0.02 -9.13 -9.09
CA VAL A 71 -0.80 -10.28 -8.66
C VAL A 71 -2.27 -10.11 -9.05
N ASP A 72 -2.86 -8.94 -8.81
CA ASP A 72 -4.26 -8.69 -9.12
C ASP A 72 -4.55 -8.74 -10.62
N THR A 73 -3.66 -8.14 -11.42
CA THR A 73 -3.81 -8.11 -12.87
C THR A 73 -3.53 -9.49 -13.49
N GLU A 74 -2.62 -10.27 -12.90
CA GLU A 74 -2.33 -11.67 -13.27
C GLU A 74 -3.59 -12.54 -13.17
N CYS A 75 -4.42 -12.35 -12.13
CA CYS A 75 -5.67 -13.07 -11.95
C CYS A 75 -6.64 -12.87 -13.13
N PHE A 76 -6.64 -11.69 -13.75
CA PHE A 76 -7.41 -11.40 -14.94
C PHE A 76 -6.79 -11.94 -16.24
N GLY A 77 -5.66 -12.63 -16.16
CA GLY A 77 -4.97 -13.23 -17.29
C GLY A 77 -3.82 -12.41 -17.86
N ALA A 78 -3.38 -11.38 -17.19
CA ALA A 78 -2.22 -10.60 -17.61
C ALA A 78 -0.94 -11.45 -17.57
N LYS A 79 -0.08 -11.23 -18.56
CA LYS A 79 1.26 -11.80 -18.56
C LYS A 79 2.17 -10.95 -17.68
N VAL A 80 2.81 -11.59 -16.70
CA VAL A 80 3.71 -10.96 -15.75
C VAL A 80 5.14 -11.42 -15.99
N ARG A 81 6.08 -10.47 -15.97
CA ARG A 81 7.51 -10.75 -15.96
C ARG A 81 8.01 -10.81 -14.53
N PHE A 82 8.80 -11.83 -14.22
CA PHE A 82 9.37 -12.09 -12.91
C PHE A 82 10.89 -11.99 -12.93
N PRO A 83 11.47 -10.80 -12.72
CA PRO A 83 12.92 -10.67 -12.58
C PRO A 83 13.38 -11.36 -11.28
N GLU A 84 14.62 -11.84 -11.26
CA GLU A 84 15.14 -12.57 -10.11
C GLU A 84 15.17 -11.73 -8.82
N ASN A 85 15.64 -10.47 -8.90
CA ASN A 85 15.81 -9.58 -7.76
C ASN A 85 15.16 -8.20 -7.98
N ALA A 86 14.05 -8.13 -8.69
CA ALA A 86 13.26 -6.91 -8.85
C ALA A 86 11.77 -7.21 -8.75
N VAL A 87 10.99 -6.16 -8.54
CA VAL A 87 9.53 -6.25 -8.43
C VAL A 87 8.93 -6.73 -9.76
N PRO A 88 7.95 -7.66 -9.74
CA PRO A 88 7.24 -8.10 -10.94
C PRO A 88 6.56 -6.95 -11.69
N ALA A 89 6.41 -7.14 -12.99
CA ALA A 89 5.76 -6.14 -13.83
C ALA A 89 4.83 -6.79 -14.87
N VAL A 90 3.66 -6.19 -15.05
CA VAL A 90 2.72 -6.55 -16.12
C VAL A 90 3.33 -6.19 -17.48
N GLU A 91 3.40 -7.15 -18.41
CA GLU A 91 3.98 -6.94 -19.74
C GLU A 91 2.95 -6.43 -20.77
N HIS A 92 1.71 -6.92 -20.70
CA HIS A 92 0.67 -6.61 -21.68
C HIS A 92 -0.68 -6.42 -20.99
N ALA A 93 -1.52 -5.55 -21.57
CA ALA A 93 -2.92 -5.44 -21.17
C ALA A 93 -3.66 -6.77 -21.36
N VAL A 94 -4.71 -6.96 -20.58
CA VAL A 94 -5.62 -8.10 -20.70
C VAL A 94 -6.64 -7.84 -21.82
N ILE A 95 -7.11 -6.58 -21.91
CA ILE A 95 -8.02 -6.12 -22.96
C ILE A 95 -7.43 -4.92 -23.69
N GLU A 96 -7.72 -4.79 -24.96
CA GLU A 96 -7.20 -3.70 -25.81
C GLU A 96 -8.24 -2.65 -26.15
N LYS A 97 -9.52 -3.01 -26.07
CA LYS A 97 -10.65 -2.15 -26.46
C LYS A 97 -11.74 -2.15 -25.42
N ALA A 98 -12.47 -1.05 -25.33
CA ALA A 98 -13.53 -0.88 -24.35
C ALA A 98 -14.69 -1.88 -24.53
N ASP A 99 -15.00 -2.30 -25.76
CA ASP A 99 -16.05 -3.28 -26.05
C ASP A 99 -15.73 -4.70 -25.54
N GLU A 100 -14.46 -5.01 -25.31
CA GLU A 100 -14.02 -6.30 -24.72
C GLU A 100 -14.33 -6.41 -23.22
N VAL A 101 -14.62 -5.30 -22.55
CA VAL A 101 -14.98 -5.28 -21.12
C VAL A 101 -16.20 -6.15 -20.80
N ALA A 102 -17.17 -6.20 -21.71
CA ALA A 102 -18.40 -6.99 -21.52
C ALA A 102 -18.10 -8.48 -21.35
N ASP A 103 -17.15 -9.01 -22.10
CA ASP A 103 -16.78 -10.44 -22.11
C ASP A 103 -15.77 -10.82 -21.01
N LEU A 104 -15.11 -9.83 -20.39
CA LEU A 104 -14.15 -10.06 -19.31
C LEU A 104 -14.85 -10.72 -18.12
N GLN A 105 -14.35 -11.87 -17.68
CA GLN A 105 -14.86 -12.55 -16.49
C GLN A 105 -14.15 -12.07 -15.23
N VAL A 106 -14.90 -11.96 -14.13
CA VAL A 106 -14.30 -11.73 -12.80
C VAL A 106 -13.67 -13.04 -12.34
N PRO A 107 -12.36 -13.08 -12.08
CA PRO A 107 -11.70 -14.30 -11.63
C PRO A 107 -12.08 -14.66 -10.19
N ASP A 108 -11.82 -15.90 -9.82
CA ASP A 108 -11.86 -16.33 -8.43
C ASP A 108 -10.78 -15.60 -7.60
N ALA A 109 -11.10 -15.23 -6.37
CA ALA A 109 -10.17 -14.51 -5.47
C ALA A 109 -8.95 -15.34 -5.06
N HIS A 110 -8.92 -16.64 -5.33
CA HIS A 110 -7.81 -17.56 -5.12
C HIS A 110 -7.04 -17.86 -6.42
N SER A 111 -7.29 -17.12 -7.50
CA SER A 111 -6.60 -17.28 -8.77
C SER A 111 -5.14 -16.80 -8.72
N GLY A 112 -4.33 -17.29 -9.67
CA GLY A 112 -2.95 -16.85 -9.82
C GLY A 112 -2.11 -17.09 -8.55
N ARG A 113 -1.35 -16.09 -8.14
CA ARG A 113 -0.48 -16.17 -6.95
C ARG A 113 -1.14 -15.64 -5.67
N VAL A 114 -2.44 -15.37 -5.65
CA VAL A 114 -3.11 -14.80 -4.45
C VAL A 114 -2.89 -15.68 -3.23
N ASP A 115 -3.05 -17.01 -3.35
CA ASP A 115 -2.89 -17.93 -2.22
C ASP A 115 -1.47 -17.90 -1.63
N ILE A 116 -0.45 -17.59 -2.41
CA ILE A 116 0.92 -17.42 -1.91
C ILE A 116 1.00 -16.23 -0.92
N PHE A 117 0.31 -15.13 -1.21
CA PHE A 117 0.26 -13.96 -0.35
C PHE A 117 -0.61 -14.18 0.89
N LEU A 118 -1.70 -14.94 0.74
CA LEU A 118 -2.52 -15.37 1.89
C LEU A 118 -1.71 -16.29 2.82
N ASP A 119 -1.04 -17.31 2.26
CA ASP A 119 -0.17 -18.22 3.02
C ASP A 119 0.98 -17.45 3.71
N ALA A 120 1.53 -16.41 3.06
CA ALA A 120 2.57 -15.59 3.67
C ALA A 120 2.08 -14.89 4.95
N VAL A 121 0.85 -14.36 4.96
CA VAL A 121 0.27 -13.78 6.17
C VAL A 121 0.05 -14.83 7.24
N VAL A 122 -0.51 -16.00 6.89
CA VAL A 122 -0.73 -17.11 7.84
C VAL A 122 0.60 -17.59 8.48
N GLU A 123 1.66 -17.69 7.68
CA GLU A 123 2.98 -18.10 8.19
C GLU A 123 3.66 -16.95 8.98
N ALA A 124 3.49 -15.69 8.53
CA ALA A 124 4.03 -14.53 9.24
C ALA A 124 3.41 -14.36 10.64
N GLU A 125 2.11 -14.62 10.83
CA GLU A 125 1.46 -14.55 12.14
C GLU A 125 2.00 -15.55 13.15
N LYS A 126 2.63 -16.64 12.71
CA LYS A 126 3.34 -17.59 13.59
C LYS A 126 4.70 -17.05 14.06
N LEU A 127 5.29 -16.15 13.28
CA LEU A 127 6.63 -15.58 13.49
C LEU A 127 6.59 -14.18 14.12
N ILE A 128 5.53 -13.42 13.85
CA ILE A 128 5.31 -12.03 14.26
C ILE A 128 4.00 -11.98 15.03
N THR A 129 4.09 -11.97 16.37
CA THR A 129 2.92 -12.14 17.25
C THR A 129 2.56 -10.89 18.04
N ASP A 130 3.35 -9.82 17.92
CA ASP A 130 3.31 -8.62 18.76
C ASP A 130 2.80 -7.36 18.04
N ARG A 131 2.56 -7.44 16.74
CA ARG A 131 2.14 -6.31 15.88
C ARG A 131 1.26 -6.77 14.72
N PRO A 132 0.46 -5.85 14.11
CA PRO A 132 -0.40 -6.20 12.98
C PRO A 132 0.38 -6.63 11.75
N THR A 133 -0.25 -7.55 10.97
CA THR A 133 0.19 -7.96 9.64
C THR A 133 -0.79 -7.48 8.59
N PHE A 134 -0.26 -6.94 7.50
CA PHE A 134 -1.04 -6.38 6.39
C PHE A 134 -0.76 -7.11 5.09
N GLY A 135 -1.82 -7.35 4.31
CA GLY A 135 -1.70 -7.72 2.90
C GLY A 135 -1.59 -6.49 2.01
N GLY A 136 -1.17 -6.69 0.76
CA GLY A 136 -1.16 -5.65 -0.27
C GLY A 136 -2.07 -6.02 -1.43
N GLN A 137 -2.81 -5.06 -1.97
CA GLN A 137 -3.58 -5.22 -3.22
C GLN A 137 -3.77 -3.87 -3.93
N LEU A 138 -4.11 -3.93 -5.22
CA LEU A 138 -4.49 -2.73 -5.97
C LEU A 138 -5.83 -2.16 -5.50
N GLY A 139 -6.03 -0.87 -5.76
CA GLY A 139 -7.34 -0.25 -5.74
C GLY A 139 -8.12 -0.46 -7.05
N PRO A 140 -9.43 -0.23 -7.04
CA PRO A 140 -10.32 -0.57 -8.15
C PRO A 140 -9.97 0.07 -9.49
N PHE A 141 -9.70 1.36 -9.48
CA PHE A 141 -9.36 2.08 -10.71
C PHE A 141 -7.96 1.73 -11.21
N SER A 142 -7.00 1.54 -10.31
CA SER A 142 -5.64 1.12 -10.68
C SER A 142 -5.62 -0.28 -11.27
N LEU A 143 -6.39 -1.22 -10.72
CA LEU A 143 -6.54 -2.55 -11.32
C LEU A 143 -7.19 -2.47 -12.69
N ALA A 144 -8.28 -1.71 -12.83
CA ALA A 144 -8.95 -1.51 -14.12
C ALA A 144 -8.00 -0.89 -15.16
N ALA A 145 -7.20 0.10 -14.75
CA ALA A 145 -6.21 0.73 -15.62
C ALA A 145 -5.09 -0.25 -16.04
N ASN A 146 -4.67 -1.15 -15.16
CA ASN A 146 -3.69 -2.19 -15.51
C ASN A 146 -4.26 -3.24 -16.47
N ILE A 147 -5.53 -3.61 -16.30
CA ILE A 147 -6.24 -4.55 -17.19
C ILE A 147 -6.32 -3.99 -18.61
N MET A 148 -6.65 -2.68 -18.77
CA MET A 148 -6.87 -2.03 -20.07
C MET A 148 -5.62 -1.35 -20.66
N GLN A 149 -4.56 -1.15 -19.92
CA GLN A 149 -3.45 -0.20 -20.05
C GLN A 149 -3.83 1.22 -19.61
N MET A 150 -2.88 1.88 -18.94
CA MET A 150 -3.10 3.18 -18.30
C MET A 150 -3.55 4.27 -19.29
N ASP A 151 -2.90 4.39 -20.44
CA ASP A 151 -3.21 5.40 -21.44
C ASP A 151 -4.63 5.22 -22.01
N LYS A 152 -5.02 3.98 -22.29
CA LYS A 152 -6.37 3.65 -22.75
C LYS A 152 -7.42 3.90 -21.67
N ALA A 153 -7.13 3.55 -20.41
CA ALA A 153 -8.02 3.83 -19.27
C ALA A 153 -8.23 5.34 -19.10
N MET A 154 -7.16 6.16 -19.20
CA MET A 154 -7.26 7.61 -19.16
C MET A 154 -8.12 8.19 -20.29
N MET A 155 -8.12 7.57 -21.46
CA MET A 155 -9.03 7.96 -22.53
C MET A 155 -10.46 7.48 -22.25
N ALA A 156 -10.63 6.24 -21.79
CA ALA A 156 -11.93 5.62 -21.56
C ALA A 156 -12.77 6.35 -20.50
N VAL A 157 -12.17 6.94 -19.46
CA VAL A 157 -12.90 7.75 -18.47
C VAL A 157 -13.59 8.97 -19.08
N ILE A 158 -13.23 9.35 -20.33
CA ILE A 158 -13.85 10.45 -21.07
C ILE A 158 -14.76 9.93 -22.19
N THR A 159 -14.25 8.96 -22.98
CA THR A 159 -14.87 8.55 -24.23
C THR A 159 -15.77 7.31 -24.09
N ASN A 160 -15.52 6.45 -23.11
CA ASN A 160 -16.18 5.15 -22.92
C ASN A 160 -16.55 4.94 -21.44
N LYS A 161 -17.23 5.93 -20.86
CA LYS A 161 -17.54 5.97 -19.42
C LYS A 161 -18.30 4.73 -18.92
N ALA A 162 -19.25 4.25 -19.69
CA ALA A 162 -20.06 3.10 -19.30
C ALA A 162 -19.22 1.82 -19.19
N GLU A 163 -18.38 1.58 -20.18
CA GLU A 163 -17.45 0.43 -20.19
C GLU A 163 -16.40 0.57 -19.09
N MET A 164 -15.90 1.80 -18.85
CA MET A 164 -14.96 2.04 -17.77
C MET A 164 -15.58 1.79 -16.40
N HIS A 165 -16.81 2.22 -16.14
CA HIS A 165 -17.54 1.86 -14.93
C HIS A 165 -17.72 0.35 -14.79
N GLN A 166 -18.07 -0.34 -15.88
CA GLN A 166 -18.21 -1.80 -15.88
C GLN A 166 -16.87 -2.49 -15.56
N LEU A 167 -15.74 -1.99 -16.07
CA LEU A 167 -14.43 -2.54 -15.78
C LEU A 167 -14.04 -2.33 -14.32
N VAL A 168 -14.22 -1.11 -13.79
CA VAL A 168 -13.96 -0.79 -12.37
C VAL A 168 -14.87 -1.60 -11.45
N GLU A 169 -16.13 -1.85 -11.86
CA GLU A 169 -17.07 -2.73 -11.13
C GLU A 169 -16.51 -4.15 -11.02
N LYS A 170 -16.10 -4.77 -12.13
CA LYS A 170 -15.51 -6.12 -12.16
C LYS A 170 -14.22 -6.19 -11.30
N ALA A 171 -13.38 -5.16 -11.38
CA ALA A 171 -12.20 -5.05 -10.53
C ALA A 171 -12.58 -4.98 -9.04
N THR A 172 -13.61 -4.19 -8.70
CA THR A 172 -14.10 -4.02 -7.32
C THR A 172 -14.65 -5.32 -6.76
N GLU A 173 -15.45 -6.06 -7.52
CA GLU A 173 -15.98 -7.37 -7.10
C GLU A 173 -14.86 -8.34 -6.74
N PHE A 174 -13.85 -8.46 -7.59
CA PHE A 174 -12.67 -9.29 -7.33
C PHE A 174 -11.92 -8.83 -6.07
N LEU A 175 -11.64 -7.53 -5.94
CA LEU A 175 -10.86 -6.97 -4.83
C LEU A 175 -11.61 -7.07 -3.49
N ILE A 176 -12.93 -7.01 -3.46
CA ILE A 176 -13.72 -7.26 -2.25
C ILE A 176 -13.52 -8.71 -1.77
N GLU A 177 -13.62 -9.69 -2.65
CA GLU A 177 -13.44 -11.10 -2.27
C GLU A 177 -12.00 -11.38 -1.83
N ARG A 178 -11.00 -10.78 -2.49
CA ARG A 178 -9.60 -10.87 -2.06
C ARG A 178 -9.36 -10.24 -0.69
N ALA A 179 -9.93 -9.06 -0.43
CA ALA A 179 -9.83 -8.40 0.88
C ALA A 179 -10.53 -9.23 1.99
N LYS A 180 -11.66 -9.88 1.68
CA LYS A 180 -12.32 -10.83 2.58
C LYS A 180 -11.43 -12.04 2.87
N ALA A 181 -10.76 -12.59 1.85
CA ALA A 181 -9.83 -13.70 2.05
C ALA A 181 -8.69 -13.32 3.02
N TYR A 182 -8.08 -12.12 2.89
CA TYR A 182 -7.11 -11.61 3.88
C TYR A 182 -7.73 -11.52 5.30
N LYS A 183 -8.94 -11.03 5.41
CA LYS A 183 -9.63 -10.91 6.71
C LYS A 183 -9.92 -12.27 7.35
N GLU A 184 -10.34 -13.24 6.56
CA GLU A 184 -10.69 -14.60 7.00
C GLU A 184 -9.48 -15.36 7.56
N ILE A 185 -8.31 -15.19 6.95
CA ILE A 185 -7.07 -15.83 7.43
C ILE A 185 -6.45 -15.14 8.64
N GLY A 186 -7.00 -13.99 9.09
CA GLY A 186 -6.58 -13.30 10.30
C GLY A 186 -5.71 -12.07 10.10
N ALA A 187 -5.42 -11.65 8.87
CA ALA A 187 -4.73 -10.39 8.61
C ALA A 187 -5.41 -9.22 9.35
N ASN A 188 -4.63 -8.24 9.78
CA ASN A 188 -5.12 -7.07 10.48
C ASN A 188 -5.52 -5.92 9.54
N GLY A 189 -5.30 -6.08 8.25
CA GLY A 189 -5.71 -5.12 7.26
C GLY A 189 -5.01 -5.31 5.93
N ILE A 190 -5.28 -4.35 5.04
CA ILE A 190 -4.65 -4.26 3.72
C ILE A 190 -4.14 -2.86 3.45
N PHE A 191 -3.01 -2.78 2.72
CA PHE A 191 -2.64 -1.59 1.96
C PHE A 191 -3.32 -1.67 0.60
N LEU A 192 -4.24 -0.75 0.34
CA LEU A 192 -5.00 -0.65 -0.90
C LEU A 192 -4.35 0.42 -1.78
N ALA A 193 -3.59 -0.01 -2.79
CA ALA A 193 -2.80 0.90 -3.63
C ALA A 193 -3.60 1.41 -4.83
N GLU A 194 -3.86 2.71 -4.86
CA GLU A 194 -4.66 3.38 -5.88
C GLU A 194 -3.88 4.49 -6.64
N PRO A 195 -2.62 4.25 -7.05
CA PRO A 195 -1.76 5.30 -7.60
C PRO A 195 -2.29 5.91 -8.90
N THR A 196 -3.08 5.17 -9.68
CA THR A 196 -3.62 5.65 -10.95
C THR A 196 -4.75 6.67 -10.75
N ALA A 197 -5.47 6.61 -9.62
CA ALA A 197 -6.47 7.61 -9.27
C ALA A 197 -5.85 9.00 -9.04
N GLY A 198 -4.63 9.06 -8.54
CA GLY A 198 -3.89 10.31 -8.33
C GLY A 198 -3.56 11.10 -9.60
N ILE A 199 -3.75 10.51 -10.78
CA ILE A 199 -3.61 11.18 -12.08
C ILE A 199 -4.94 11.83 -12.54
N LEU A 200 -6.06 11.40 -11.97
CA LEU A 200 -7.39 11.92 -12.30
C LEU A 200 -7.61 13.33 -11.72
N SER A 201 -8.59 14.05 -12.27
CA SER A 201 -9.13 15.23 -11.58
C SER A 201 -9.91 14.79 -10.33
N PRO A 202 -10.07 15.64 -9.30
CA PRO A 202 -10.84 15.30 -8.10
C PRO A 202 -12.26 14.77 -8.41
N LYS A 203 -12.93 15.38 -9.40
CA LYS A 203 -14.25 14.94 -9.82
C LYS A 203 -14.22 13.54 -10.45
N MET A 204 -13.21 13.23 -11.25
CA MET A 204 -13.07 11.91 -11.88
C MET A 204 -12.61 10.85 -10.87
N ALA A 205 -11.76 11.22 -9.91
CA ALA A 205 -11.39 10.32 -8.82
C ALA A 205 -12.64 9.94 -7.98
N ALA A 206 -13.48 10.90 -7.63
CA ALA A 206 -14.75 10.62 -6.96
C ALA A 206 -15.66 9.72 -7.78
N GLU A 207 -15.70 9.89 -9.12
CA GLU A 207 -16.54 9.13 -10.05
C GLU A 207 -15.99 7.72 -10.31
N PHE A 208 -14.68 7.52 -10.46
CA PHE A 208 -14.09 6.26 -10.92
C PHE A 208 -13.25 5.51 -9.89
N SER A 209 -12.93 6.13 -8.76
CA SER A 209 -12.14 5.51 -7.69
C SER A 209 -12.83 5.55 -6.33
N ASP A 210 -13.06 6.73 -5.73
CA ASP A 210 -13.47 6.85 -4.32
C ASP A 210 -14.73 6.06 -3.97
N GLN A 211 -15.77 6.11 -4.81
CA GLN A 211 -17.01 5.37 -4.58
C GLN A 211 -16.81 3.85 -4.59
N TYR A 212 -15.86 3.34 -5.35
CA TYR A 212 -15.53 1.93 -5.47
C TYR A 212 -14.61 1.48 -4.32
N VAL A 213 -13.64 2.31 -3.95
CA VAL A 213 -12.82 2.11 -2.74
C VAL A 213 -13.71 2.04 -1.51
N LYS A 214 -14.69 2.95 -1.39
CA LYS A 214 -15.67 2.93 -0.29
C LYS A 214 -16.39 1.60 -0.18
N ARG A 215 -16.76 0.96 -1.27
CA ARG A 215 -17.42 -0.35 -1.25
C ARG A 215 -16.52 -1.46 -0.70
N ILE A 216 -15.22 -1.42 -1.00
CA ILE A 216 -14.26 -2.36 -0.39
C ILE A 216 -14.19 -2.10 1.10
N VAL A 217 -14.02 -0.83 1.51
CA VAL A 217 -13.97 -0.44 2.94
C VAL A 217 -15.23 -0.92 3.67
N ASP A 218 -16.42 -0.61 3.15
CA ASP A 218 -17.70 -1.00 3.75
C ASP A 218 -17.87 -2.53 3.85
N ALA A 219 -17.24 -3.30 2.96
CA ALA A 219 -17.35 -4.75 2.93
C ALA A 219 -16.44 -5.46 3.93
N VAL A 220 -15.29 -4.87 4.29
CA VAL A 220 -14.28 -5.61 5.06
C VAL A 220 -13.80 -4.93 6.33
N GLN A 221 -13.86 -3.58 6.43
CA GLN A 221 -13.28 -2.85 7.55
C GLN A 221 -14.10 -3.01 8.82
N ASP A 222 -13.44 -3.34 9.91
CA ASP A 222 -13.98 -3.35 11.27
C ASP A 222 -12.86 -3.08 12.30
N GLU A 223 -13.15 -3.25 13.59
CA GLU A 223 -12.20 -3.05 14.68
C GLU A 223 -11.00 -4.02 14.68
N TYR A 224 -10.96 -5.02 13.80
CA TYR A 224 -9.88 -6.00 13.67
C TYR A 224 -9.22 -5.99 12.29
N PHE A 225 -9.79 -5.25 11.33
CA PHE A 225 -9.29 -5.21 9.96
C PHE A 225 -9.38 -3.80 9.38
N TYR A 226 -8.24 -3.17 9.16
CA TYR A 226 -8.15 -1.82 8.61
C TYR A 226 -7.81 -1.81 7.13
N VAL A 227 -8.40 -0.87 6.41
CA VAL A 227 -7.96 -0.48 5.07
C VAL A 227 -7.08 0.75 5.20
N ILE A 228 -5.84 0.66 4.70
CA ILE A 228 -4.91 1.78 4.54
C ILE A 228 -4.88 2.11 3.05
N LEU A 229 -5.51 3.22 2.68
CA LEU A 229 -5.58 3.66 1.29
C LEU A 229 -4.28 4.39 0.92
N HIS A 230 -3.57 3.88 -0.08
CA HIS A 230 -2.35 4.50 -0.59
C HIS A 230 -2.58 5.16 -1.95
N ASP A 231 -2.14 6.41 -2.08
CA ASP A 231 -2.00 7.11 -3.36
C ASP A 231 -0.70 7.92 -3.38
N CYS A 232 0.15 7.68 -4.37
CA CYS A 232 1.43 8.39 -4.53
C CYS A 232 1.37 9.56 -5.52
N GLY A 233 0.19 9.89 -6.03
CA GLY A 233 -0.03 11.03 -6.93
C GLY A 233 -0.13 12.39 -6.24
N SER A 234 -0.44 13.41 -7.02
CA SER A 234 -0.63 14.79 -6.52
C SER A 234 -2.03 15.00 -5.95
N VAL A 235 -2.36 14.32 -4.85
CA VAL A 235 -3.72 14.17 -4.31
C VAL A 235 -4.14 15.22 -3.27
N THR A 236 -3.40 16.31 -3.08
CA THR A 236 -3.73 17.35 -2.08
C THR A 236 -5.14 17.94 -2.22
N LYS A 237 -5.73 17.90 -3.42
CA LYS A 237 -7.10 18.34 -3.69
C LYS A 237 -8.14 17.22 -3.61
N MET A 238 -7.71 15.98 -3.34
CA MET A 238 -8.55 14.78 -3.29
C MET A 238 -8.77 14.27 -1.86
N THR A 239 -8.11 14.87 -0.87
CA THR A 239 -8.13 14.43 0.54
C THR A 239 -9.55 14.27 1.09
N GLU A 240 -10.50 15.13 0.72
CA GLU A 240 -11.90 15.04 1.13
C GLU A 240 -12.58 13.77 0.56
N GLY A 241 -12.37 13.50 -0.74
CA GLY A 241 -12.88 12.28 -1.38
C GLY A 241 -12.26 11.02 -0.81
N MET A 242 -10.92 11.03 -0.64
CA MET A 242 -10.21 9.91 0.00
C MET A 242 -10.75 9.63 1.41
N TYR A 243 -10.87 10.66 2.26
CA TYR A 243 -11.46 10.51 3.60
C TYR A 243 -12.91 9.99 3.55
N GLY A 244 -13.69 10.46 2.57
CA GLY A 244 -15.07 10.01 2.32
C GLY A 244 -15.21 8.51 2.02
N THR A 245 -14.12 7.83 1.65
CA THR A 245 -14.11 6.36 1.48
C THR A 245 -14.32 5.61 2.79
N GLY A 246 -14.02 6.24 3.93
CA GLY A 246 -14.14 5.67 5.27
C GLY A 246 -12.94 4.81 5.68
N ALA A 247 -11.86 4.75 4.89
CA ALA A 247 -10.62 4.07 5.30
C ALA A 247 -10.08 4.65 6.61
N LYS A 248 -9.40 3.84 7.42
CA LYS A 248 -8.86 4.23 8.73
C LYS A 248 -7.39 4.64 8.70
N GLY A 249 -6.71 4.41 7.58
CA GLY A 249 -5.35 4.88 7.34
C GLY A 249 -5.22 5.42 5.92
N PHE A 250 -4.37 6.44 5.77
CA PHE A 250 -4.10 7.07 4.47
C PHE A 250 -2.59 7.21 4.30
N HIS A 251 -2.05 6.57 3.28
CA HIS A 251 -0.64 6.57 2.96
C HIS A 251 -0.38 7.43 1.72
N PHE A 252 0.47 8.42 1.84
CA PHE A 252 0.72 9.40 0.80
C PHE A 252 2.13 9.32 0.23
N GLY A 253 2.22 9.48 -1.10
CA GLY A 253 3.50 9.57 -1.80
C GLY A 253 4.18 10.93 -1.64
N ASN A 254 5.40 11.01 -2.15
CA ASN A 254 6.25 12.21 -2.06
C ASN A 254 5.82 13.38 -2.98
N ALA A 255 4.75 13.21 -3.75
CA ALA A 255 4.19 14.29 -4.59
C ALA A 255 3.38 15.34 -3.81
N VAL A 256 3.17 15.13 -2.50
CA VAL A 256 2.40 16.04 -1.64
C VAL A 256 3.23 16.53 -0.45
N ASP A 257 2.88 17.72 0.08
CA ASP A 257 3.43 18.22 1.34
C ASP A 257 2.63 17.66 2.52
N MET A 258 3.32 16.91 3.41
CA MET A 258 2.68 16.23 4.52
C MET A 258 2.15 17.19 5.60
N GLY A 259 2.72 18.37 5.76
CA GLY A 259 2.16 19.39 6.65
C GLY A 259 0.76 19.82 6.18
N VAL A 260 0.60 20.01 4.87
CA VAL A 260 -0.70 20.37 4.25
C VAL A 260 -1.68 19.16 4.31
N ILE A 261 -1.20 17.96 4.09
CA ILE A 261 -2.04 16.76 4.17
C ILE A 261 -2.54 16.55 5.60
N CYS A 262 -1.66 16.58 6.60
CA CYS A 262 -2.05 16.38 8.00
C CYS A 262 -3.00 17.48 8.51
N GLU A 263 -2.88 18.72 8.01
CA GLU A 263 -3.84 19.78 8.32
C GLU A 263 -5.24 19.49 7.77
N LYS A 264 -5.33 18.88 6.59
CA LYS A 264 -6.61 18.57 5.91
C LYS A 264 -7.26 17.28 6.39
N MET A 265 -6.47 16.30 6.82
CA MET A 265 -6.99 15.02 7.26
C MET A 265 -7.44 15.10 8.72
N PRO A 266 -8.62 14.54 9.07
CA PRO A 266 -9.07 14.44 10.45
C PRO A 266 -8.09 13.67 11.34
N GLN A 267 -8.03 14.04 12.63
CA GLN A 267 -7.07 13.44 13.57
C GLN A 267 -7.50 12.08 14.13
N ASP A 268 -8.63 11.57 13.72
CA ASP A 268 -9.14 10.24 14.08
C ASP A 268 -8.74 9.12 13.10
N VAL A 269 -7.96 9.45 12.07
CA VAL A 269 -7.37 8.52 11.11
C VAL A 269 -5.84 8.63 11.10
N LEU A 270 -5.17 7.54 10.76
CA LEU A 270 -3.70 7.56 10.62
C LEU A 270 -3.29 8.10 9.24
N VAL A 271 -2.27 8.96 9.24
CA VAL A 271 -1.67 9.55 8.03
C VAL A 271 -0.21 9.13 7.95
N PHE A 272 0.14 8.39 6.90
CA PHE A 272 1.47 7.83 6.68
C PHE A 272 2.20 8.55 5.53
N GLY A 273 3.49 8.72 5.63
CA GLY A 273 4.32 9.21 4.52
C GLY A 273 5.62 9.88 5.00
N ASN A 274 6.45 10.49 4.14
CA ASN A 274 6.40 10.29 2.69
C ASN A 274 7.78 10.48 2.05
N LEU A 275 8.82 9.90 2.67
CA LEU A 275 10.16 9.97 2.07
C LEU A 275 10.18 9.28 0.70
N ALA A 276 10.69 9.99 -0.32
CA ALA A 276 10.72 9.46 -1.68
C ALA A 276 11.61 8.22 -1.79
N PRO A 277 11.10 7.08 -2.32
CA PRO A 277 11.95 5.91 -2.58
C PRO A 277 13.14 6.21 -3.49
N ALA A 278 12.97 7.13 -4.46
CA ALA A 278 14.05 7.58 -5.33
C ALA A 278 15.18 8.31 -4.57
N ASP A 279 14.84 9.08 -3.54
CA ASP A 279 15.84 9.72 -2.67
C ASP A 279 16.53 8.68 -1.78
N LEU A 280 15.79 7.73 -1.23
CA LEU A 280 16.35 6.60 -0.47
C LEU A 280 17.33 5.76 -1.31
N TYR A 281 17.13 5.68 -2.62
CA TYR A 281 18.04 5.00 -3.55
C TYR A 281 19.27 5.84 -3.91
N SER A 282 19.09 7.14 -4.19
CA SER A 282 20.11 7.97 -4.84
C SER A 282 20.96 8.82 -3.89
N LYS A 283 20.46 9.09 -2.68
CA LYS A 283 21.12 9.95 -1.69
C LYS A 283 21.92 9.17 -0.67
N GLY A 284 22.75 9.90 0.09
CA GLY A 284 23.50 9.33 1.23
C GLY A 284 22.73 9.44 2.56
N PRO A 285 23.18 8.71 3.61
CA PRO A 285 22.53 8.68 4.93
C PRO A 285 22.35 10.08 5.56
N ASP A 286 23.32 10.96 5.45
CA ASP A 286 23.25 12.32 6.01
C ASP A 286 22.15 13.15 5.38
N GLU A 287 21.95 13.03 4.05
CA GLU A 287 20.88 13.74 3.33
C GLU A 287 19.52 13.16 3.72
N ILE A 288 19.39 11.83 3.82
CA ILE A 288 18.14 11.17 4.25
C ILE A 288 17.79 11.59 5.67
N LYS A 289 18.76 11.62 6.57
CA LYS A 289 18.57 12.08 7.95
C LYS A 289 18.06 13.52 8.01
N ALA A 290 18.66 14.42 7.23
CA ALA A 290 18.25 15.82 7.16
C ALA A 290 16.81 15.98 6.60
N MET A 291 16.49 15.26 5.52
CA MET A 291 15.14 15.27 4.92
C MET A 291 14.09 14.71 5.88
N THR A 292 14.43 13.66 6.61
CA THR A 292 13.53 13.07 7.62
C THR A 292 13.27 14.04 8.76
N ALA A 293 14.32 14.71 9.26
CA ALA A 293 14.18 15.72 10.31
C ALA A 293 13.27 16.88 9.87
N GLU A 294 13.42 17.34 8.64
CA GLU A 294 12.54 18.37 8.05
C GLU A 294 11.06 17.92 7.99
N LEU A 295 10.82 16.68 7.52
CA LEU A 295 9.49 16.09 7.45
C LEU A 295 8.84 15.97 8.84
N LEU A 296 9.59 15.49 9.83
CA LEU A 296 9.14 15.36 11.22
C LEU A 296 8.82 16.71 11.85
N GLU A 297 9.62 17.74 11.56
CA GLU A 297 9.37 19.10 12.04
C GLU A 297 8.11 19.71 11.43
N LYS A 298 7.89 19.53 10.12
CA LYS A 298 6.66 19.95 9.44
C LYS A 298 5.40 19.30 10.00
N THR A 299 5.52 18.07 10.50
CA THR A 299 4.39 17.29 11.00
C THR A 299 4.31 17.25 12.53
N ARG A 300 5.16 17.99 13.23
CA ARG A 300 5.31 17.98 14.71
C ARG A 300 3.99 18.11 15.46
N GLN A 301 3.11 19.00 15.02
CA GLN A 301 1.82 19.29 15.67
C GLN A 301 0.72 18.27 15.37
N TYR A 302 0.95 17.29 14.50
CA TYR A 302 -0.08 16.35 14.05
C TYR A 302 0.17 14.95 14.65
N PRO A 303 -0.50 14.58 15.76
CA PRO A 303 -0.24 13.32 16.47
C PRO A 303 -0.59 12.07 15.65
N HIS A 304 -1.50 12.19 14.69
CA HIS A 304 -1.93 11.10 13.80
C HIS A 304 -0.98 10.84 12.62
N PHE A 305 0.13 11.59 12.51
CA PHE A 305 1.17 11.34 11.51
C PHE A 305 2.07 10.18 11.92
N VAL A 306 2.32 9.28 10.99
CA VAL A 306 3.26 8.16 11.10
C VAL A 306 4.32 8.29 10.01
N LEU A 307 5.60 8.30 10.41
CA LEU A 307 6.70 8.37 9.46
C LEU A 307 6.71 7.13 8.57
N SER A 308 6.74 7.34 7.26
CA SER A 308 6.80 6.27 6.26
C SER A 308 7.63 6.69 5.05
N THR A 309 7.91 5.74 4.17
CA THR A 309 8.33 6.00 2.79
C THR A 309 7.13 6.46 1.96
N GLY A 310 7.36 7.17 0.87
CA GLY A 310 6.25 7.69 0.03
C GLY A 310 5.64 6.64 -0.90
N CYS A 311 6.25 5.49 -1.01
CA CYS A 311 5.80 4.32 -1.78
C CYS A 311 6.63 3.11 -1.36
N ASP A 312 6.41 1.97 -2.01
CA ASP A 312 7.25 0.78 -1.89
C ASP A 312 8.72 1.08 -2.21
N VAL A 313 9.61 0.51 -1.41
CA VAL A 313 11.05 0.76 -1.52
C VAL A 313 11.69 -0.31 -2.40
N PRO A 314 12.40 0.10 -3.47
CA PRO A 314 13.08 -0.86 -4.36
C PRO A 314 14.09 -1.75 -3.62
N PRO A 315 14.31 -2.99 -4.11
CA PRO A 315 15.25 -3.95 -3.48
C PRO A 315 16.68 -3.43 -3.35
N GLU A 316 17.09 -2.53 -4.24
CA GLU A 316 18.47 -2.00 -4.33
C GLU A 316 18.75 -0.88 -3.31
N VAL A 317 17.75 -0.41 -2.58
CA VAL A 317 17.94 0.62 -1.55
C VAL A 317 18.79 0.06 -0.41
N LYS A 318 19.82 0.80 -0.04
CA LYS A 318 20.70 0.43 1.07
C LYS A 318 19.99 0.63 2.41
N LEU A 319 20.03 -0.39 3.25
CA LEU A 319 19.40 -0.33 4.59
C LEU A 319 19.99 0.77 5.49
N GLU A 320 21.23 1.20 5.22
CA GLU A 320 21.86 2.35 5.91
C GLU A 320 21.05 3.65 5.75
N ASN A 321 20.34 3.83 4.63
CA ASN A 321 19.47 4.98 4.42
C ASN A 321 18.17 4.85 5.25
N ILE A 322 17.69 3.63 5.46
CA ILE A 322 16.57 3.37 6.39
C ILE A 322 17.03 3.59 7.85
N ASP A 323 18.26 3.18 8.20
CA ASP A 323 18.83 3.46 9.51
C ASP A 323 18.91 4.97 9.76
N ALA A 324 19.36 5.77 8.78
CA ALA A 324 19.42 7.23 8.88
C ALA A 324 18.03 7.87 9.07
N MET A 325 17.00 7.33 8.40
CA MET A 325 15.61 7.75 8.62
C MET A 325 15.15 7.48 10.06
N ILE A 326 15.46 6.30 10.61
CA ILE A 326 15.08 5.92 11.98
C ILE A 326 15.90 6.70 12.99
N GLU A 327 17.18 6.96 12.74
CA GLU A 327 18.03 7.78 13.61
C GLU A 327 17.45 9.20 13.74
N ALA A 328 17.04 9.84 12.63
CA ALA A 328 16.38 11.14 12.68
C ALA A 328 15.08 11.11 13.49
N LEU A 329 14.29 10.04 13.37
CA LEU A 329 13.08 9.85 14.17
C LEU A 329 13.40 9.74 15.67
N ASN A 330 14.43 8.96 16.02
CA ASN A 330 14.85 8.78 17.43
C ASN A 330 15.36 10.09 18.03
N GLU A 331 16.12 10.90 17.28
CA GLU A 331 16.55 12.23 17.70
C GLU A 331 15.35 13.18 17.90
N PHE A 332 14.39 13.14 16.95
CA PHE A 332 13.16 13.92 17.09
C PHE A 332 12.37 13.54 18.34
N ASN A 333 12.20 12.24 18.62
CA ASN A 333 11.47 11.75 19.80
C ASN A 333 12.10 12.17 21.13
N GLN A 334 13.40 12.52 21.17
CA GLN A 334 14.04 13.10 22.36
C GLN A 334 13.64 14.56 22.60
N THR A 335 13.01 15.22 21.63
CA THR A 335 12.64 16.65 21.68
C THR A 335 11.15 16.90 21.91
N VAL A 336 10.32 15.87 21.94
CA VAL A 336 8.86 15.94 22.11
C VAL A 336 8.39 15.55 23.50
#